data_0ee4f60383d57b8781ffc0ea2fe9c714
#
_entry.id   0ee4f60383d57b8781ffc0ea2fe9c714
#
_cell.length_a   1.000
_cell.length_b   1.000
_cell.length_c   1.000
_cell.angle_alpha   90.00
_cell.angle_beta   90.00
_cell.angle_gamma   90.00
#
_symmetry.space_group_name_H-M   'P 1'
#
loop_
_entity.id
_entity.type
_entity.pdbx_description
1 polymer ?
#
loop_
_entity_poly.entity_id
_entity_poly.type
_entity_poly.pdbx_seq_one_letter_code
_entity_poly.pdbx_strand_id
1 'polypeptide(L)'
;VFQLESRGMKDLIKRLQPDCFEDMIALVALFRPGPLQSGMVDNFIERKHGKEAISYPDEKWQHESLKPILEPTYGIILYQEQVMQIAQVLAGYTLGGADMLRRAMGKKKPEEMAKQRSGFEEGAVKNGVDGELAIKIFDLVEKFAGYGFNKSHSAAYALVSYQTLWLKT
;
A
#
# COMPACT_ATOMS: atom_id res chain seq x y z
N VAL A 1 -19.37 -16.50 6.29
CA VAL A 1 -19.16 -15.67 5.08
C VAL A 1 -17.74 -15.89 4.57
N PHE A 2 -17.62 -16.11 3.28
CA PHE A 2 -16.34 -16.40 2.63
C PHE A 2 -15.22 -15.45 3.06
N GLN A 3 -14.06 -16.00 3.46
CA GLN A 3 -12.84 -15.28 3.92
C GLN A 3 -13.00 -14.46 5.22
N LEU A 4 -14.21 -14.31 5.78
CA LEU A 4 -14.48 -13.46 6.95
C LEU A 4 -14.86 -14.25 8.20
N GLU A 5 -14.59 -15.56 8.25
CA GLU A 5 -15.11 -16.46 9.29
C GLU A 5 -14.13 -16.74 10.43
N SER A 6 -12.82 -16.58 10.19
CA SER A 6 -11.83 -16.84 11.24
C SER A 6 -11.96 -15.86 12.41
N ARG A 7 -11.58 -16.32 13.60
CA ARG A 7 -11.64 -15.49 14.81
C ARG A 7 -10.84 -14.19 14.65
N GLY A 8 -9.61 -14.29 14.14
CA GLY A 8 -8.75 -13.12 13.94
C GLY A 8 -9.33 -12.14 12.92
N MET A 9 -9.94 -12.64 11.84
CA MET A 9 -10.61 -11.78 10.86
C MET A 9 -11.82 -11.08 11.46
N LYS A 10 -12.62 -11.78 12.24
CA LYS A 10 -13.78 -11.18 12.95
C LYS A 10 -13.35 -10.09 13.92
N ASP A 11 -12.26 -10.29 14.65
CA ASP A 11 -11.70 -9.29 15.55
C ASP A 11 -11.18 -8.07 14.77
N LEU A 12 -10.52 -8.29 13.65
CA LEU A 12 -10.06 -7.20 12.77
C LEU A 12 -11.24 -6.40 12.19
N ILE A 13 -12.30 -7.05 11.73
CA ILE A 13 -13.52 -6.39 11.23
C ILE A 13 -14.13 -5.49 12.30
N LYS A 14 -14.23 -5.97 13.54
CA LYS A 14 -14.77 -5.18 14.66
C LYS A 14 -13.94 -3.95 14.97
N ARG A 15 -12.62 -4.04 14.83
CA ARG A 15 -11.70 -2.92 15.04
C ARG A 15 -11.73 -1.93 13.88
N LEU A 16 -11.73 -2.44 12.65
CA LEU A 16 -11.69 -1.63 11.44
C LEU A 16 -13.03 -0.93 11.17
N GLN A 17 -14.14 -1.60 11.44
CA GLN A 17 -15.50 -1.12 11.14
C GLN A 17 -15.63 -0.65 9.68
N PRO A 18 -15.46 -1.55 8.70
CA PRO A 18 -15.52 -1.18 7.29
C PRO A 18 -16.89 -0.58 6.95
N ASP A 19 -16.88 0.57 6.31
CA ASP A 19 -18.07 1.33 5.91
C ASP A 19 -18.17 1.56 4.40
N CYS A 20 -17.17 1.11 3.65
CA CYS A 20 -17.15 1.15 2.19
C CYS A 20 -16.49 -0.10 1.59
N PHE A 21 -16.70 -0.33 0.29
CA PHE A 21 -16.13 -1.49 -0.39
C PHE A 21 -14.59 -1.47 -0.44
N GLU A 22 -13.99 -0.29 -0.54
CA GLU A 22 -12.52 -0.14 -0.48
C GLU A 22 -11.94 -0.66 0.84
N ASP A 23 -12.63 -0.47 1.97
CA ASP A 23 -12.22 -1.02 3.26
C ASP A 23 -12.28 -2.55 3.28
N MET A 24 -13.25 -3.15 2.61
CA MET A 24 -13.34 -4.60 2.45
C MET A 24 -12.17 -5.16 1.63
N ILE A 25 -11.77 -4.45 0.57
CA ILE A 25 -10.59 -4.80 -0.23
C ILE A 25 -9.33 -4.71 0.63
N ALA A 26 -9.19 -3.62 1.38
CA ALA A 26 -8.06 -3.41 2.30
C ALA A 26 -8.02 -4.48 3.40
N LEU A 27 -9.17 -4.88 3.95
CA LEU A 27 -9.28 -5.90 4.98
C LEU A 27 -8.65 -7.23 4.53
N VAL A 28 -8.96 -7.67 3.31
CA VAL A 28 -8.37 -8.88 2.72
C VAL A 28 -6.85 -8.76 2.57
N ALA A 29 -6.35 -7.58 2.20
CA ALA A 29 -4.93 -7.34 2.04
C ALA A 29 -4.18 -7.20 3.39
N LEU A 30 -4.84 -6.68 4.42
CA LEU A 30 -4.27 -6.44 5.75
C LEU A 30 -4.19 -7.70 6.62
N PHE A 31 -5.13 -8.64 6.46
CA PHE A 31 -5.19 -9.85 7.28
C PHE A 31 -4.16 -10.88 6.82
N ARG A 32 -2.89 -10.60 7.07
CA ARG A 32 -1.74 -11.46 6.76
C ARG A 32 -0.63 -11.26 7.81
N PRO A 33 0.23 -12.26 8.04
CA PRO A 33 1.28 -12.17 9.06
C PRO A 33 2.16 -10.93 8.95
N GLY A 34 2.61 -10.57 7.75
CA GLY A 34 3.46 -9.40 7.50
C GLY A 34 2.83 -8.08 7.97
N PRO A 35 1.69 -7.66 7.38
CA PRO A 35 0.99 -6.45 7.82
C PRO A 35 0.59 -6.47 9.30
N LEU A 36 0.13 -7.61 9.83
CA LEU A 36 -0.25 -7.73 11.25
C LEU A 36 0.95 -7.51 12.20
N GLN A 37 2.14 -7.99 11.84
CA GLN A 37 3.35 -7.87 12.67
C GLN A 37 4.07 -6.53 12.51
N SER A 38 3.88 -5.84 11.39
CA SER A 38 4.58 -4.57 11.08
C SER A 38 3.98 -3.33 11.74
N GLY A 39 2.82 -3.45 12.37
CA GLY A 39 2.05 -2.30 12.88
C GLY A 39 1.23 -1.56 11.81
N MET A 40 1.32 -1.97 10.55
CA MET A 40 0.59 -1.36 9.43
C MET A 40 -0.93 -1.41 9.64
N VAL A 41 -1.44 -2.49 10.20
CA VAL A 41 -2.87 -2.68 10.49
C VAL A 41 -3.34 -1.66 11.52
N ASP A 42 -2.58 -1.45 12.58
CA ASP A 42 -2.93 -0.49 13.63
C ASP A 42 -2.92 0.95 13.09
N ASN A 43 -1.90 1.34 12.32
CA ASN A 43 -1.87 2.64 11.66
C ASN A 43 -3.07 2.83 10.72
N PHE A 44 -3.43 1.82 9.93
CA PHE A 44 -4.59 1.88 9.05
C PHE A 44 -5.89 2.15 9.83
N ILE A 45 -6.11 1.40 10.90
CA ILE A 45 -7.29 1.56 11.76
C ILE A 45 -7.31 2.94 12.43
N GLU A 46 -6.20 3.37 13.02
CA GLU A 46 -6.10 4.66 13.72
C GLU A 46 -6.34 5.84 12.76
N ARG A 47 -5.80 5.78 11.55
CA ARG A 47 -6.01 6.79 10.52
C ARG A 47 -7.45 6.80 10.01
N LYS A 48 -8.04 5.64 9.77
CA LYS A 48 -9.46 5.53 9.38
C LYS A 48 -10.38 6.18 10.41
N HIS A 49 -10.12 5.95 11.69
CA HIS A 49 -10.94 6.48 12.80
C HIS A 49 -10.57 7.92 13.23
N GLY A 50 -9.63 8.56 12.55
CA GLY A 50 -9.22 9.93 12.84
C GLY A 50 -8.39 10.11 14.12
N LYS A 51 -7.86 9.02 14.68
CA LYS A 51 -7.00 9.04 15.87
C LYS A 51 -5.54 9.35 15.53
N GLU A 52 -5.12 9.04 14.33
CA GLU A 52 -3.80 9.38 13.77
C GLU A 52 -4.00 10.27 12.55
N ALA A 53 -3.16 11.30 12.39
CA ALA A 53 -3.17 12.16 11.22
C ALA A 53 -2.77 11.37 9.96
N ILE A 54 -3.49 11.59 8.86
CA ILE A 54 -3.18 10.96 7.57
C ILE A 54 -2.04 11.71 6.91
N SER A 55 -1.00 10.99 6.51
CA SER A 55 0.13 11.50 5.73
C SER A 55 0.39 10.62 4.51
N TYR A 56 1.05 11.15 3.47
CA TYR A 56 1.18 10.50 2.17
C TYR A 56 2.64 10.35 1.72
N PRO A 57 3.39 9.32 2.21
CA PRO A 57 2.99 8.27 3.17
C PRO A 57 3.37 8.55 4.63
N ASP A 58 4.23 9.52 4.90
CA ASP A 58 4.80 9.81 6.20
C ASP A 58 4.68 11.30 6.55
N GLU A 59 4.56 11.64 7.82
CA GLU A 59 4.36 13.03 8.27
C GLU A 59 5.48 13.98 7.79
N LYS A 60 6.71 13.52 7.82
CA LYS A 60 7.89 14.30 7.40
C LYS A 60 8.21 14.12 5.91
N TRP A 61 8.03 12.91 5.41
CA TRP A 61 8.44 12.50 4.06
C TRP A 61 7.22 12.22 3.20
N GLN A 62 6.57 13.27 2.71
CA GLN A 62 5.37 13.19 1.89
C GLN A 62 5.44 14.13 0.69
N HIS A 63 4.66 13.82 -0.34
CA HIS A 63 4.55 14.62 -1.54
C HIS A 63 3.09 14.68 -2.00
N GLU A 64 2.65 15.84 -2.43
CA GLU A 64 1.26 16.09 -2.81
C GLU A 64 0.76 15.15 -3.92
N SER A 65 1.63 14.82 -4.88
CA SER A 65 1.29 13.92 -5.98
C SER A 65 0.97 12.48 -5.53
N LEU A 66 1.32 12.09 -4.31
CA LEU A 66 1.04 10.77 -3.75
C LEU A 66 -0.34 10.68 -3.09
N LYS A 67 -0.97 11.81 -2.80
CA LYS A 67 -2.29 11.85 -2.18
C LYS A 67 -3.34 11.03 -2.97
N PRO A 68 -3.54 11.24 -4.28
CA PRO A 68 -4.53 10.47 -5.04
C PRO A 68 -4.27 8.96 -5.04
N ILE A 69 -3.00 8.56 -4.93
CA ILE A 69 -2.59 7.15 -4.93
C ILE A 69 -2.89 6.48 -3.58
N LEU A 70 -2.62 7.19 -2.49
CA LEU A 70 -2.66 6.64 -1.14
C LEU A 70 -3.94 7.00 -0.35
N GLU A 71 -4.75 7.91 -0.84
CA GLU A 71 -5.99 8.33 -0.17
C GLU A 71 -6.96 7.16 0.10
N PRO A 72 -7.18 6.20 -0.83
CA PRO A 72 -8.05 5.06 -0.58
C PRO A 72 -7.58 4.12 0.54
N THR A 73 -6.32 4.20 0.91
CA THR A 73 -5.70 3.39 1.98
C THR A 73 -5.20 4.25 3.14
N TYR A 74 -5.76 5.44 3.33
CA TYR A 74 -5.43 6.35 4.43
C TYR A 74 -3.93 6.68 4.54
N GLY A 75 -3.27 6.80 3.39
CA GLY A 75 -1.83 7.08 3.31
C GLY A 75 -0.91 5.87 3.49
N ILE A 76 -1.46 4.68 3.69
CA ILE A 76 -0.68 3.45 3.83
C ILE A 76 -0.34 2.85 2.46
N ILE A 77 0.91 2.47 2.26
CA ILE A 77 1.36 1.73 1.06
C ILE A 77 1.00 0.26 1.27
N LEU A 78 -0.13 -0.18 0.71
CA LEU A 78 -0.70 -1.50 0.92
C LEU A 78 -0.63 -2.39 -0.32
N TYR A 79 -0.88 -1.83 -1.51
CA TYR A 79 -0.98 -2.58 -2.75
C TYR A 79 0.26 -2.46 -3.62
N GLN A 80 0.57 -3.52 -4.37
CA GLN A 80 1.65 -3.54 -5.37
C GLN A 80 1.45 -2.46 -6.44
N GLU A 81 0.21 -2.22 -6.83
CA GLU A 81 -0.17 -1.20 -7.80
C GLU A 81 0.15 0.22 -7.30
N GLN A 82 0.04 0.47 -5.99
CA GLN A 82 0.44 1.75 -5.40
C GLN A 82 1.97 1.96 -5.51
N VAL A 83 2.76 0.94 -5.28
CA VAL A 83 4.23 1.00 -5.46
C VAL A 83 4.56 1.39 -6.90
N MET A 84 3.90 0.77 -7.88
CA MET A 84 4.10 1.07 -9.30
C MET A 84 3.66 2.50 -9.65
N GLN A 85 2.50 2.93 -9.16
CA GLN A 85 1.99 4.29 -9.38
C GLN A 85 2.89 5.37 -8.76
N ILE A 86 3.43 5.13 -7.57
CA ILE A 86 4.40 6.03 -6.94
C ILE A 86 5.63 6.20 -7.83
N ALA A 87 6.18 5.10 -8.34
CA ALA A 87 7.34 5.15 -9.24
C ALA A 87 7.04 5.92 -10.52
N GLN A 88 5.86 5.75 -11.11
CA GLN A 88 5.45 6.44 -12.32
C GLN A 88 5.24 7.94 -12.08
N VAL A 89 4.50 8.30 -11.03
CA VAL A 89 4.13 9.69 -10.75
C VAL A 89 5.30 10.50 -10.22
N LEU A 90 6.06 9.94 -9.28
CA LEU A 90 7.16 10.67 -8.63
C LEU A 90 8.44 10.66 -9.46
N ALA A 91 8.82 9.53 -10.02
CA ALA A 91 10.10 9.32 -10.68
C ALA A 91 10.01 9.15 -12.23
N GLY A 92 8.80 9.25 -12.80
CA GLY A 92 8.61 9.18 -14.24
C GLY A 92 8.87 7.81 -14.85
N TYR A 93 8.74 6.74 -14.09
CA TYR A 93 8.91 5.38 -14.60
C TYR A 93 7.84 5.03 -15.64
N THR A 94 8.24 4.26 -16.65
CA THR A 94 7.27 3.58 -17.51
C THR A 94 6.56 2.48 -16.73
N LEU A 95 5.43 2.00 -17.23
CA LEU A 95 4.71 0.88 -16.59
C LEU A 95 5.59 -0.36 -16.44
N GLY A 96 6.35 -0.70 -17.49
CA GLY A 96 7.31 -1.81 -17.46
C GLY A 96 8.44 -1.60 -16.46
N GLY A 97 8.99 -0.38 -16.39
CA GLY A 97 10.02 -0.02 -15.42
C GLY A 97 9.51 -0.09 -13.98
N ALA A 98 8.29 0.37 -13.74
CA ALA A 98 7.63 0.28 -12.44
C ALA A 98 7.38 -1.19 -12.01
N ASP A 99 6.99 -2.07 -12.94
CA ASP A 99 6.85 -3.51 -12.65
C ASP A 99 8.20 -4.17 -12.34
N MET A 100 9.26 -3.79 -13.05
CA MET A 100 10.62 -4.26 -12.74
C MET A 100 11.06 -3.81 -11.34
N LEU A 101 10.81 -2.55 -10.95
CA LEU A 101 11.09 -2.04 -9.62
C LEU A 101 10.36 -2.85 -8.55
N ARG A 102 9.06 -3.05 -8.72
CA ARG A 102 8.25 -3.86 -7.81
C ARG A 102 8.80 -5.28 -7.62
N ARG A 103 9.20 -5.92 -8.71
CA ARG A 103 9.80 -7.27 -8.68
C ARG A 103 11.16 -7.28 -7.99
N ALA A 104 11.98 -6.26 -8.22
CA ALA A 104 13.29 -6.10 -7.57
C ALA A 104 13.14 -5.96 -6.05
N MET A 105 12.19 -5.14 -5.59
CA MET A 105 11.86 -4.96 -4.18
C MET A 105 11.39 -6.28 -3.52
N GLY A 106 10.63 -7.09 -4.25
CA GLY A 106 10.21 -8.41 -3.77
C GLY A 106 11.36 -9.41 -3.61
N LYS A 107 12.36 -9.35 -4.49
CA LYS A 107 13.52 -10.25 -4.47
C LYS A 107 14.63 -9.82 -3.50
N LYS A 108 14.63 -8.56 -3.07
CA LYS A 108 15.59 -7.97 -2.11
C LYS A 108 17.06 -8.19 -2.46
N LYS A 109 17.43 -8.11 -3.74
CA LYS A 109 18.82 -8.18 -4.19
C LYS A 109 19.51 -6.81 -4.00
N PRO A 110 20.56 -6.68 -3.15
CA PRO A 110 21.14 -5.37 -2.82
C PRO A 110 21.66 -4.58 -4.01
N GLU A 111 22.31 -5.24 -4.96
CA GLU A 111 22.88 -4.59 -6.15
C GLU A 111 21.80 -4.01 -7.07
N GLU A 112 20.72 -4.77 -7.28
CA GLU A 112 19.58 -4.35 -8.09
C GLU A 112 18.82 -3.21 -7.41
N MET A 113 18.66 -3.29 -6.08
CA MET A 113 18.04 -2.25 -5.28
C MET A 113 18.82 -0.93 -5.31
N ALA A 114 20.15 -0.98 -5.24
CA ALA A 114 21.01 0.20 -5.35
C ALA A 114 20.84 0.92 -6.70
N LYS A 115 20.77 0.16 -7.79
CA LYS A 115 20.50 0.70 -9.15
C LYS A 115 19.13 1.34 -9.23
N GLN A 116 18.11 0.68 -8.70
CA GLN A 116 16.74 1.19 -8.70
C GLN A 116 16.63 2.47 -7.85
N ARG A 117 17.32 2.52 -6.71
CA ARG A 117 17.35 3.69 -5.84
C ARG A 117 17.93 4.91 -6.54
N SER A 118 19.07 4.75 -7.22
CA SER A 118 19.69 5.83 -8.00
C SER A 118 18.80 6.28 -9.17
N GLY A 119 18.23 5.34 -9.90
CA GLY A 119 17.32 5.63 -11.01
C GLY A 119 16.04 6.34 -10.57
N PHE A 120 15.52 5.96 -9.42
CA PHE A 120 14.34 6.62 -8.82
C PHE A 120 14.66 8.06 -8.41
N GLU A 121 15.79 8.29 -7.75
CA GLU A 121 16.25 9.64 -7.37
C GLU A 121 16.43 10.52 -8.61
N GLU A 122 17.18 10.05 -9.62
CA GLU A 122 17.41 10.80 -10.85
C GLU A 122 16.10 11.13 -11.59
N GLY A 123 15.19 10.19 -11.69
CA GLY A 123 13.87 10.39 -12.28
C GLY A 123 13.03 11.42 -11.53
N ALA A 124 13.02 11.33 -10.21
CA ALA A 124 12.29 12.28 -9.35
C ALA A 124 12.85 13.70 -9.45
N VAL A 125 14.16 13.85 -9.44
CA VAL A 125 14.83 15.16 -9.62
C VAL A 125 14.49 15.76 -10.99
N LYS A 126 14.46 14.97 -12.05
CA LYS A 126 14.02 15.42 -13.38
C LYS A 126 12.57 15.90 -13.39
N ASN A 127 11.75 15.35 -12.53
CA ASN A 127 10.34 15.77 -12.35
C ASN A 127 10.17 16.94 -11.35
N GLY A 128 11.27 17.53 -10.88
CA GLY A 128 11.23 18.66 -9.96
C GLY A 128 11.02 18.29 -8.49
N VAL A 129 11.18 17.02 -8.15
CA VAL A 129 11.11 16.55 -6.75
C VAL A 129 12.48 16.62 -6.11
N ASP A 130 12.55 17.07 -4.85
CA ASP A 130 13.79 17.08 -4.08
C ASP A 130 14.41 15.68 -3.96
N GLY A 131 15.72 15.56 -4.23
CA GLY A 131 16.42 14.27 -4.24
C GLY A 131 16.42 13.58 -2.87
N GLU A 132 16.59 14.33 -1.78
CA GLU A 132 16.52 13.78 -0.42
C GLU A 132 15.12 13.22 -0.11
N LEU A 133 14.08 13.97 -0.46
CA LEU A 133 12.70 13.53 -0.32
C LEU A 133 12.43 12.27 -1.14
N ALA A 134 12.91 12.23 -2.40
CA ALA A 134 12.75 11.07 -3.26
C ALA A 134 13.39 9.81 -2.66
N ILE A 135 14.61 9.92 -2.13
CA ILE A 135 15.31 8.81 -1.47
C ILE A 135 14.54 8.33 -0.24
N LYS A 136 14.03 9.23 0.59
CA LYS A 136 13.27 8.88 1.79
C LYS A 136 11.94 8.20 1.43
N ILE A 137 11.25 8.68 0.40
CA ILE A 137 10.04 8.02 -0.09
C ILE A 137 10.39 6.64 -0.67
N PHE A 138 11.48 6.50 -1.41
CA PHE A 138 11.95 5.20 -1.91
C PHE A 138 12.20 4.22 -0.76
N ASP A 139 12.87 4.64 0.31
CA ASP A 139 13.14 3.80 1.48
C ASP A 139 11.84 3.34 2.17
N LEU A 140 10.82 4.21 2.25
CA LEU A 140 9.50 3.86 2.77
C LEU A 140 8.78 2.85 1.85
N VAL A 141 8.84 3.07 0.53
CA VAL A 141 8.27 2.15 -0.46
C VAL A 141 8.94 0.79 -0.38
N GLU A 142 10.27 0.74 -0.28
CA GLU A 142 11.04 -0.50 -0.11
C GLU A 142 10.64 -1.25 1.16
N LYS A 143 10.50 -0.53 2.28
CA LYS A 143 10.09 -1.11 3.56
C LYS A 143 8.73 -1.81 3.46
N PHE A 144 7.76 -1.20 2.77
CA PHE A 144 6.41 -1.74 2.68
C PHE A 144 6.15 -2.60 1.45
N ALA A 145 6.97 -2.51 0.40
CA ALA A 145 6.82 -3.31 -0.81
C ALA A 145 6.88 -4.82 -0.58
N GLY A 146 7.63 -5.26 0.43
CA GLY A 146 7.67 -6.66 0.85
C GLY A 146 6.33 -7.21 1.36
N TYR A 147 5.42 -6.32 1.76
CA TYR A 147 4.06 -6.63 2.21
C TYR A 147 3.00 -6.30 1.16
N GLY A 148 3.41 -5.76 0.01
CA GLY A 148 2.52 -5.36 -1.07
C GLY A 148 1.63 -6.50 -1.54
N PHE A 149 0.33 -6.24 -1.68
CA PHE A 149 -0.66 -7.22 -2.13
C PHE A 149 -1.24 -6.81 -3.48
N ASN A 150 -1.60 -7.80 -4.30
CA ASN A 150 -2.28 -7.52 -5.56
C ASN A 150 -3.70 -7.03 -5.27
N LYS A 151 -4.00 -5.78 -5.62
CA LYS A 151 -5.32 -5.17 -5.38
C LYS A 151 -6.44 -5.90 -6.11
N SER A 152 -6.20 -6.33 -7.33
CA SER A 152 -7.18 -7.06 -8.13
C SER A 152 -7.59 -8.37 -7.47
N HIS A 153 -6.64 -9.10 -6.89
CA HIS A 153 -6.91 -10.31 -6.11
C HIS A 153 -7.75 -9.99 -4.87
N SER A 154 -7.37 -8.97 -4.09
CA SER A 154 -8.15 -8.53 -2.93
C SER A 154 -9.56 -8.11 -3.31
N ALA A 155 -9.72 -7.37 -4.40
CA ALA A 155 -11.02 -6.90 -4.87
C ALA A 155 -11.93 -8.07 -5.27
N ALA A 156 -11.40 -9.08 -5.97
CA ALA A 156 -12.16 -10.27 -6.35
C ALA A 156 -12.65 -11.05 -5.12
N TYR A 157 -11.80 -11.26 -4.14
CA TYR A 157 -12.17 -11.95 -2.89
C TYR A 157 -13.15 -11.12 -2.04
N ALA A 158 -12.96 -9.80 -1.94
CA ALA A 158 -13.89 -8.92 -1.24
C ALA A 158 -15.28 -8.93 -1.89
N LEU A 159 -15.35 -8.96 -3.22
CA LEU A 159 -16.61 -9.06 -3.95
C LEU A 159 -17.34 -10.37 -3.65
N VAL A 160 -16.64 -11.51 -3.66
CA VAL A 160 -17.21 -12.80 -3.29
C VAL A 160 -17.70 -12.80 -1.84
N SER A 161 -16.94 -12.21 -0.93
CA SER A 161 -17.35 -12.07 0.48
C SER A 161 -18.65 -11.25 0.61
N TYR A 162 -18.73 -10.13 -0.10
CA TYR A 162 -19.91 -9.28 -0.13
C TYR A 162 -21.15 -10.02 -0.69
N GLN A 163 -20.98 -10.67 -1.84
CA GLN A 163 -22.06 -11.44 -2.47
C GLN A 163 -22.54 -12.59 -1.58
N THR A 164 -21.60 -13.29 -0.93
CA THR A 164 -21.93 -14.38 0.00
C THR A 164 -22.70 -13.86 1.21
N LEU A 165 -22.34 -12.70 1.74
CA LEU A 165 -23.07 -12.08 2.83
C LEU A 165 -24.48 -11.68 2.41
N TRP A 166 -24.61 -11.04 1.26
CA TRP A 166 -25.90 -10.60 0.72
C TRP A 166 -26.86 -11.78 0.48
N LEU A 167 -26.36 -12.91 -0.03
CA LEU A 167 -27.16 -14.11 -0.24
C LEU A 167 -27.59 -14.79 1.08
N LYS A 168 -26.85 -14.52 2.17
CA LYS A 168 -27.14 -15.09 3.49
C LYS A 168 -28.17 -14.27 4.27
N THR A 169 -28.30 -12.99 3.98
CA THR A 169 -29.28 -12.10 4.62
C THR A 169 -30.62 -12.09 3.93
#